data_367744d063933780634e544a70e156ca
#
_entry.id   367744d063933780634e544a70e156ca
#
_cell.length_a   1.000
_cell.length_b   1.000
_cell.length_c   1.000
_cell.angle_alpha   90.00
_cell.angle_beta   90.00
_cell.angle_gamma   90.00
#
_symmetry.space_group_name_H-M   'P 1'
#
loop_
_entity.id
_entity.type
_entity.pdbx_description
1 polymer ?
#
loop_
_entity_poly.entity_id
_entity_poly.type
_entity_poly.pdbx_seq_one_letter_code
_entity_poly.pdbx_strand_id
1 'polypeptide(L)'
;MTSVDLMAAAIDWLDAYRADDLFIVDLYADDASLQCHCSGEKELRGTDAITAYWRQRLVEKPAGDLIDLQWDGSDVVLDFRVASGVVRAMLTFNPDGSLMGSQCGPLNNQVAA
;
A
#
# COMPACT_ATOMS: atom_id res chain seq x y z
N MET A 1 9.89 21.04 -16.20
CA MET A 1 10.07 19.95 -15.31
C MET A 1 8.77 19.24 -15.00
N THR A 2 8.78 17.98 -15.11
CA THR A 2 7.59 17.20 -14.87
C THR A 2 7.42 16.90 -13.39
N SER A 3 6.23 17.09 -12.89
CA SER A 3 5.89 16.62 -11.57
C SER A 3 5.48 15.16 -11.65
N VAL A 4 5.80 14.44 -10.60
CA VAL A 4 5.38 13.04 -10.49
C VAL A 4 3.88 13.01 -10.23
N ASP A 5 3.19 12.16 -10.97
CA ASP A 5 1.76 11.96 -10.75
C ASP A 5 1.59 10.91 -9.67
N LEU A 6 1.35 11.37 -8.45
CA LEU A 6 1.25 10.47 -7.30
C LEU A 6 0.01 9.59 -7.35
N MET A 7 -1.06 10.07 -7.98
CA MET A 7 -2.27 9.26 -8.15
C MET A 7 -1.97 8.08 -9.08
N ALA A 8 -1.24 8.33 -10.18
CA ALA A 8 -0.85 7.26 -11.08
C ALA A 8 0.10 6.27 -10.39
N ALA A 9 1.03 6.79 -9.59
CA ALA A 9 1.94 5.93 -8.84
C ALA A 9 1.20 5.04 -7.85
N ALA A 10 0.16 5.57 -7.21
CA ALA A 10 -0.66 4.79 -6.28
C ALA A 10 -1.44 3.72 -7.04
N ILE A 11 -1.95 4.03 -8.22
CA ILE A 11 -2.64 3.05 -9.05
C ILE A 11 -1.67 1.94 -9.47
N ASP A 12 -0.43 2.28 -9.83
CA ASP A 12 0.58 1.28 -10.17
C ASP A 12 0.85 0.34 -9.00
N TRP A 13 0.88 0.87 -7.78
CA TRP A 13 1.04 0.07 -6.57
C TRP A 13 -0.12 -0.92 -6.44
N LEU A 14 -1.34 -0.44 -6.59
CA LEU A 14 -2.52 -1.31 -6.46
C LEU A 14 -2.57 -2.33 -7.60
N ASP A 15 -2.21 -1.92 -8.82
CA ASP A 15 -2.19 -2.84 -9.96
C ASP A 15 -1.20 -3.96 -9.75
N ALA A 16 -0.01 -3.67 -9.22
CA ALA A 16 0.98 -4.69 -8.91
C ALA A 16 0.44 -5.65 -7.83
N TYR A 17 -0.22 -5.11 -6.82
CA TYR A 17 -0.84 -5.91 -5.77
C TYR A 17 -1.91 -6.84 -6.37
N ARG A 18 -2.79 -6.29 -7.21
CA ARG A 18 -3.87 -7.06 -7.82
C ARG A 18 -3.35 -8.12 -8.80
N ALA A 19 -2.23 -7.84 -9.44
CA ALA A 19 -1.62 -8.78 -10.38
C ALA A 19 -0.80 -9.87 -9.71
N ASP A 20 -0.73 -9.85 -8.37
CA ASP A 20 0.07 -10.83 -7.62
C ASP A 20 1.54 -10.71 -8.02
N ASP A 21 2.02 -9.50 -8.20
CA ASP A 21 3.33 -9.21 -8.76
C ASP A 21 4.26 -8.66 -7.68
N LEU A 22 5.30 -9.41 -7.36
CA LEU A 22 6.27 -9.01 -6.35
C LEU A 22 7.04 -7.75 -6.74
N PHE A 23 6.93 -7.31 -7.99
CA PHE A 23 7.49 -6.03 -8.42
C PHE A 23 7.01 -4.86 -7.55
N ILE A 24 5.91 -5.03 -6.83
CA ILE A 24 5.42 -4.00 -5.91
C ILE A 24 6.51 -3.55 -4.94
N VAL A 25 7.44 -4.43 -4.60
CA VAL A 25 8.56 -4.10 -3.70
C VAL A 25 9.47 -3.04 -4.33
N ASP A 26 9.62 -3.07 -5.65
CA ASP A 26 10.49 -2.12 -6.35
C ASP A 26 9.95 -0.70 -6.33
N LEU A 27 8.68 -0.53 -5.98
CA LEU A 27 8.08 0.80 -5.87
C LEU A 27 8.48 1.49 -4.56
N TYR A 28 9.02 0.76 -3.60
CA TYR A 28 9.43 1.29 -2.31
C TYR A 28 10.88 1.77 -2.36
N ALA A 29 11.14 2.88 -1.67
CA ALA A 29 12.53 3.31 -1.46
C ALA A 29 13.26 2.32 -0.57
N ASP A 30 14.60 2.33 -0.64
CA ASP A 30 15.43 1.37 0.09
C ASP A 30 15.24 1.47 1.60
N ASP A 31 14.96 2.65 2.10
CA ASP A 31 14.77 2.90 3.53
C ASP A 31 13.30 3.07 3.90
N ALA A 32 12.40 2.63 3.04
CA ALA A 32 10.96 2.80 3.27
C ALA A 32 10.49 1.99 4.48
N SER A 33 9.37 2.41 5.02
CA SER A 33 8.71 1.69 6.10
C SER A 33 7.34 1.19 5.64
N LEU A 34 6.87 0.14 6.29
CA LEU A 34 5.56 -0.42 6.02
C LEU A 34 4.90 -0.73 7.36
N GLN A 35 3.67 -0.26 7.52
CA GLN A 35 2.88 -0.53 8.71
C GLN A 35 1.62 -1.28 8.31
N CYS A 36 1.35 -2.37 8.99
CA CYS A 36 0.18 -3.20 8.71
C CYS A 36 -0.63 -3.41 9.98
N HIS A 37 -1.91 -3.13 9.90
CA HIS A 37 -2.83 -3.29 11.03
C HIS A 37 -3.91 -4.31 10.76
N CYS A 38 -3.76 -5.11 9.70
CA CYS A 38 -4.79 -6.08 9.31
C CYS A 38 -4.77 -7.33 10.18
N SER A 39 -3.60 -7.71 10.69
CA SER A 39 -3.45 -8.93 11.48
C SER A 39 -2.65 -8.61 12.73
N GLY A 40 -3.04 -7.55 13.43
CA GLY A 40 -2.25 -7.01 14.51
C GLY A 40 -1.31 -5.95 13.98
N GLU A 41 -0.59 -5.33 14.88
CA GLU A 41 0.25 -4.19 14.52
C GLU A 41 1.64 -4.66 14.15
N LYS A 42 2.08 -4.32 12.94
CA LYS A 42 3.42 -4.63 12.46
C LYS A 42 4.04 -3.39 11.84
N GLU A 43 5.29 -3.18 12.12
CA GLU A 43 6.07 -2.14 11.45
C GLU A 43 7.34 -2.77 10.91
N LEU A 44 7.58 -2.60 9.61
CA LEU A 44 8.72 -3.15 8.90
C LEU A 44 9.48 -2.04 8.23
N ARG A 45 10.79 -2.21 8.12
CA ARG A 45 11.63 -1.19 7.51
C ARG A 45 12.71 -1.86 6.66
N GLY A 46 12.91 -1.30 5.47
CA GLY A 46 13.94 -1.76 4.56
C GLY A 46 13.46 -2.82 3.58
N THR A 47 14.23 -2.99 2.52
CA THR A 47 13.82 -3.81 1.38
C THR A 47 13.59 -5.27 1.75
N ASP A 48 14.47 -5.85 2.56
CA ASP A 48 14.35 -7.28 2.88
C ASP A 48 13.08 -7.59 3.68
N ALA A 49 12.80 -6.77 4.69
CA ALA A 49 11.61 -6.97 5.52
C ALA A 49 10.34 -6.74 4.70
N ILE A 50 10.33 -5.71 3.86
CA ILE A 50 9.17 -5.39 3.02
C ILE A 50 8.96 -6.48 1.98
N THR A 51 10.04 -7.03 1.42
CA THR A 51 9.94 -8.14 0.47
C THR A 51 9.30 -9.36 1.10
N ALA A 52 9.77 -9.73 2.30
CA ALA A 52 9.20 -10.89 3.00
C ALA A 52 7.71 -10.69 3.29
N TYR A 53 7.34 -9.48 3.69
CA TYR A 53 5.94 -9.15 3.94
C TYR A 53 5.08 -9.34 2.67
N TRP A 54 5.54 -8.80 1.54
CA TRP A 54 4.74 -8.86 0.32
C TRP A 54 4.65 -10.27 -0.26
N ARG A 55 5.69 -11.09 -0.11
CA ARG A 55 5.61 -12.50 -0.53
C ARG A 55 4.46 -13.21 0.17
N GLN A 56 4.30 -12.95 1.46
CA GLN A 56 3.25 -13.58 2.23
C GLN A 56 1.89 -12.94 1.93
N ARG A 57 1.86 -11.61 1.86
CA ARG A 57 0.62 -10.87 1.66
C ARG A 57 -0.06 -11.19 0.33
N LEU A 58 0.74 -11.30 -0.73
CA LEU A 58 0.21 -11.58 -2.07
C LEU A 58 -0.50 -12.93 -2.10
N VAL A 59 -0.03 -13.89 -1.31
CA VAL A 59 -0.65 -15.20 -1.24
C VAL A 59 -1.88 -15.19 -0.34
N GLU A 60 -1.78 -14.53 0.81
CA GLU A 60 -2.81 -14.62 1.85
C GLU A 60 -3.98 -13.66 1.63
N LYS A 61 -3.69 -12.48 1.09
CA LYS A 61 -4.72 -11.44 1.00
C LYS A 61 -4.61 -10.67 -0.31
N PRO A 62 -4.95 -11.31 -1.41
CA PRO A 62 -4.93 -10.61 -2.70
C PRO A 62 -5.91 -9.45 -2.71
N ALA A 63 -5.58 -8.41 -3.45
CA ALA A 63 -6.42 -7.22 -3.56
C ALA A 63 -7.46 -7.40 -4.66
N GLY A 64 -8.63 -6.82 -4.41
CA GLY A 64 -9.69 -6.73 -5.40
C GLY A 64 -9.87 -5.33 -5.92
N ASP A 65 -11.11 -4.92 -6.11
CA ASP A 65 -11.46 -3.67 -6.78
C ASP A 65 -11.13 -2.45 -5.94
N LEU A 66 -10.68 -1.39 -6.60
CA LEU A 66 -10.53 -0.08 -6.00
C LEU A 66 -11.92 0.52 -5.76
N ILE A 67 -12.11 1.04 -4.55
CA ILE A 67 -13.38 1.65 -4.16
C ILE A 67 -13.26 3.17 -4.16
N ASP A 68 -12.17 3.70 -3.62
CA ASP A 68 -11.99 5.14 -3.51
C ASP A 68 -10.50 5.48 -3.55
N LEU A 69 -10.20 6.66 -4.07
CA LEU A 69 -8.84 7.15 -4.21
C LEU A 69 -8.84 8.64 -3.91
N GLN A 70 -8.06 9.05 -2.92
CA GLN A 70 -7.96 10.44 -2.50
C GLN A 70 -6.51 10.85 -2.40
N TRP A 71 -6.22 12.09 -2.69
CA TRP A 71 -4.89 12.65 -2.67
C TRP A 71 -4.85 13.81 -1.67
N ASP A 72 -3.80 13.83 -0.85
CA ASP A 72 -3.61 14.86 0.16
C ASP A 72 -2.11 15.12 0.32
N GLY A 73 -1.62 16.18 -0.32
CA GLY A 73 -0.20 16.51 -0.29
C GLY A 73 0.65 15.44 -0.94
N SER A 74 1.56 14.85 -0.18
CA SER A 74 2.40 13.76 -0.67
C SER A 74 1.83 12.39 -0.33
N ASP A 75 0.64 12.34 0.25
CA ASP A 75 -0.02 11.09 0.61
C ASP A 75 -1.15 10.79 -0.35
N VAL A 76 -1.34 9.51 -0.65
CA VAL A 76 -2.49 9.04 -1.41
C VAL A 76 -3.18 7.97 -0.59
N VAL A 77 -4.48 8.10 -0.43
CA VAL A 77 -5.29 7.15 0.35
C VAL A 77 -6.15 6.35 -0.63
N LEU A 78 -6.04 5.03 -0.54
CA LEU A 78 -6.84 4.13 -1.37
C LEU A 78 -7.68 3.23 -0.48
N ASP A 79 -8.94 3.06 -0.86
CA ASP A 79 -9.79 2.04 -0.26
C ASP A 79 -10.02 0.97 -1.32
N PHE A 80 -9.79 -0.29 -0.96
CA PHE A 80 -9.95 -1.38 -1.90
C PHE A 80 -10.47 -2.63 -1.19
N ARG A 81 -11.02 -3.56 -1.97
CA ARG A 81 -11.58 -4.78 -1.41
C ARG A 81 -10.52 -5.84 -1.23
N VAL A 82 -10.69 -6.62 -0.16
CA VAL A 82 -10.01 -7.89 0.02
C VAL A 82 -11.08 -8.91 0.43
N ALA A 83 -10.71 -10.17 0.55
CA ALA A 83 -11.70 -11.21 0.85
C ALA A 83 -12.44 -10.96 2.16
N SER A 84 -11.77 -10.38 3.15
CA SER A 84 -12.37 -10.15 4.47
C SER A 84 -13.08 -8.82 4.61
N GLY A 85 -13.09 -7.97 3.57
CA GLY A 85 -13.77 -6.68 3.65
C GLY A 85 -13.06 -5.60 2.88
N VAL A 86 -13.05 -4.39 3.42
CA VAL A 86 -12.42 -3.23 2.79
C VAL A 86 -11.19 -2.82 3.59
N VAL A 87 -10.10 -2.55 2.88
CA VAL A 87 -8.85 -2.09 3.48
C VAL A 87 -8.58 -0.69 3.00
N ARG A 88 -8.12 0.15 3.90
CA ARG A 88 -7.61 1.48 3.56
C ARG A 88 -6.09 1.46 3.62
N ALA A 89 -5.46 1.89 2.54
CA ALA A 89 -4.02 2.04 2.48
C ALA A 89 -3.67 3.52 2.32
N MET A 90 -2.67 3.97 3.06
CA MET A 90 -2.11 5.31 2.88
C MET A 90 -0.69 5.15 2.38
N LEU A 91 -0.42 5.75 1.23
CA LEU A 91 0.90 5.70 0.60
C LEU A 91 1.53 7.08 0.67
N THR A 92 2.72 7.15 1.24
CA THR A 92 3.47 8.40 1.34
C THR A 92 4.65 8.32 0.37
N PHE A 93 4.80 9.35 -0.46
CA PHE A 93 5.77 9.34 -1.56
C PHE A 93 6.90 10.31 -1.33
N ASN A 94 8.09 9.91 -1.78
CA ASN A 94 9.23 10.79 -1.90
C ASN A 94 9.04 11.70 -3.12
N PRO A 95 9.77 12.82 -3.20
CA PRO A 95 9.66 13.70 -4.37
C PRO A 95 9.97 13.05 -5.70
N ASP A 96 10.75 11.96 -5.71
CA ASP A 96 11.07 11.24 -6.94
C ASP A 96 10.02 10.21 -7.33
N GLY A 97 8.95 10.07 -6.56
CA GLY A 97 7.87 9.15 -6.85
C GLY A 97 8.00 7.77 -6.23
N SER A 98 9.11 7.48 -5.55
CA SER A 98 9.22 6.22 -4.82
C SER A 98 8.44 6.30 -3.52
N LEU A 99 8.03 5.14 -2.99
CA LEU A 99 7.32 5.10 -1.72
C LEU A 99 8.26 5.29 -0.55
N MET A 100 7.97 6.31 0.26
CA MET A 100 8.62 6.51 1.54
C MET A 100 8.07 5.54 2.57
N GLY A 101 6.78 5.24 2.48
CA GLY A 101 6.12 4.34 3.40
C GLY A 101 4.72 4.02 2.98
N SER A 102 4.18 2.97 3.56
CA SER A 102 2.78 2.62 3.38
C SER A 102 2.20 2.16 4.71
N GLN A 103 0.92 2.46 4.89
CA GLN A 103 0.15 2.03 6.04
C GLN A 103 -1.12 1.40 5.54
N CYS A 104 -1.52 0.25 6.09
CA CYS A 104 -2.80 -0.32 5.71
C CYS A 104 -3.49 -0.92 6.92
N GLY A 105 -4.81 -0.94 6.87
CA GLY A 105 -5.62 -1.50 7.93
C GLY A 105 -7.05 -1.66 7.48
N PRO A 106 -7.83 -2.48 8.18
CA PRO A 106 -9.22 -2.70 7.81
C PRO A 106 -10.04 -1.44 8.07
N LEU A 107 -10.71 -0.98 7.03
CA LEU A 107 -11.58 0.19 7.13
C LEU A 107 -12.77 -0.08 8.05
N ASN A 108 -13.26 -1.31 8.04
CA ASN A 108 -14.45 -1.67 8.79
C ASN A 108 -14.27 -1.64 10.30
N ASN A 109 -13.05 -1.61 10.79
CA ASN A 109 -12.81 -1.54 12.22
C ASN A 109 -13.43 -0.31 12.84
N GLN A 110 -13.53 0.77 12.09
CA GLN A 110 -14.11 1.99 12.58
C GLN A 110 -15.60 1.84 12.81
N VAL A 111 -16.23 1.04 12.00
CA VAL A 111 -17.67 0.83 12.09
C VAL A 111 -18.01 -0.08 13.27
N ALA A 112 -17.13 -1.01 13.55
CA ALA A 112 -17.36 -1.95 14.64
C ALA A 112 -17.24 -1.32 16.02
N ALA A 113 -16.63 -0.17 16.07
CA ALA A 113 -16.44 0.51 17.35
C ALA A 113 -17.74 1.07 17.90
#